data_31a7721c7e8581403c3930a401b66149
#
_entry.id   31a7721c7e8581403c3930a401b66149
#
_cell.length_a   1.000
_cell.length_b   1.000
_cell.length_c   1.000
_cell.angle_alpha   90.00
_cell.angle_beta   90.00
_cell.angle_gamma   90.00
#
_symmetry.space_group_name_H-M   'P 1'
#
loop_
_entity.id
_entity.type
_entity.pdbx_description
1 polymer ?
#
loop_
_entity_poly.entity_id
_entity_poly.type
_entity_poly.pdbx_seq_one_letter_code
_entity_poly.pdbx_strand_id
1 'polypeptide(L)'
;MAAARALTGNAAPSGRVGPNAVIQLANALAEGLGPEAASRVFGAAGCAPLLEKPPEEMIDERVPARLFEALWRTLPDATARWIAEDAGRRTGAYIVKNRIPVVAKGVLRLLPRSLAARFLTAAIARHAWTFAGSGACRALPGEPAVIEIADNPIVMPACVWHQAVFTALFGELVGGDVTVRHNQCCRTGAETCRFEVTITPAHATSAAQPSTRATPSGTSA
;
A
#
# COMPACT_ATOMS: atom_id res chain seq x y z
N MET A 1 24.63 -27.02 34.43
CA MET A 1 24.30 -27.90 33.32
C MET A 1 23.13 -27.30 32.57
N ALA A 2 23.39 -26.53 31.49
CA ALA A 2 22.39 -25.87 30.64
C ALA A 2 22.03 -26.86 29.53
N ALA A 3 20.78 -27.30 29.49
CA ALA A 3 20.25 -28.17 28.45
C ALA A 3 20.10 -27.37 27.16
N ALA A 4 20.84 -27.74 26.14
CA ALA A 4 20.70 -27.26 24.79
C ALA A 4 19.31 -27.69 24.26
N ARG A 5 18.42 -26.72 24.11
CA ARG A 5 17.12 -26.92 23.47
C ARG A 5 17.36 -27.01 21.97
N ALA A 6 17.29 -28.23 21.45
CA ALA A 6 17.36 -28.50 20.02
C ALA A 6 16.23 -27.73 19.32
N LEU A 7 16.59 -26.80 18.46
CA LEU A 7 15.70 -26.12 17.52
C LEU A 7 15.31 -27.10 16.42
N THR A 8 14.31 -27.93 16.66
CA THR A 8 13.57 -28.59 15.59
C THR A 8 12.70 -27.54 14.97
N GLY A 9 13.15 -27.00 13.81
CA GLY A 9 12.45 -26.00 13.05
C GLY A 9 11.16 -26.55 12.45
N ASN A 10 10.09 -26.56 13.23
CA ASN A 10 8.74 -26.57 12.69
C ASN A 10 8.45 -25.12 12.30
N ALA A 11 8.64 -24.79 11.00
CA ALA A 11 8.23 -23.51 10.47
C ALA A 11 6.73 -23.36 10.80
N ALA A 12 6.37 -22.27 11.50
CA ALA A 12 4.97 -21.95 11.75
C ALA A 12 4.18 -22.01 10.42
N PRO A 13 2.93 -22.51 10.41
CA PRO A 13 2.16 -22.55 9.20
C PRO A 13 2.10 -21.14 8.59
N SER A 14 2.57 -21.00 7.34
CA SER A 14 2.56 -19.71 6.65
C SER A 14 1.12 -19.27 6.42
N GLY A 15 0.84 -17.99 6.66
CA GLY A 15 -0.43 -17.38 6.32
C GLY A 15 -0.61 -17.29 4.80
N ARG A 16 -1.83 -17.04 4.39
CA ARG A 16 -2.17 -16.79 2.97
C ARG A 16 -2.60 -15.34 2.81
N VAL A 17 -2.20 -14.74 1.70
CA VAL A 17 -2.56 -13.35 1.34
C VAL A 17 -3.16 -13.30 -0.05
N GLY A 18 -3.85 -12.21 -0.36
CA GLY A 18 -4.42 -12.00 -1.69
C GLY A 18 -3.34 -11.88 -2.77
N PRO A 19 -3.61 -12.31 -3.99
CA PRO A 19 -2.64 -12.36 -5.08
C PRO A 19 -2.25 -10.97 -5.62
N ASN A 20 -3.00 -9.92 -5.26
CA ASN A 20 -2.81 -8.59 -5.85
C ASN A 20 -1.44 -7.97 -5.57
N ALA A 21 -0.80 -8.26 -4.45
CA ALA A 21 0.57 -7.80 -4.19
C ALA A 21 1.54 -8.29 -5.28
N VAL A 22 1.37 -9.52 -5.77
CA VAL A 22 2.18 -10.11 -6.83
C VAL A 22 1.79 -9.59 -8.20
N ILE A 23 0.49 -9.61 -8.52
CA ILE A 23 -0.03 -9.19 -9.82
C ILE A 23 0.29 -7.72 -10.09
N GLN A 24 0.03 -6.85 -9.11
CA GLN A 24 0.26 -5.42 -9.30
C GLN A 24 1.75 -5.05 -9.27
N LEU A 25 2.59 -5.84 -8.60
CA LEU A 25 4.05 -5.67 -8.68
C LEU A 25 4.55 -6.06 -10.08
N ALA A 26 4.07 -7.16 -10.66
CA ALA A 26 4.41 -7.55 -12.03
C ALA A 26 4.04 -6.47 -13.04
N ASN A 27 2.81 -5.93 -12.93
CA ASN A 27 2.33 -4.86 -13.79
C ASN A 27 3.14 -3.56 -13.64
N ALA A 28 3.43 -3.15 -12.39
CA ALA A 28 4.23 -1.95 -12.11
C ALA A 28 5.66 -2.06 -12.70
N LEU A 29 6.28 -3.24 -12.58
CA LEU A 29 7.59 -3.49 -13.17
C LEU A 29 7.55 -3.47 -14.71
N ALA A 30 6.62 -4.21 -15.30
CA ALA A 30 6.53 -4.33 -16.76
C ALA A 30 6.21 -3.00 -17.44
N GLU A 31 5.27 -2.23 -16.89
CA GLU A 31 4.86 -0.95 -17.45
C GLU A 31 5.86 0.18 -17.12
N GLY A 32 6.47 0.16 -15.94
CA GLY A 32 7.39 1.21 -15.50
C GLY A 32 8.83 1.05 -15.98
N LEU A 33 9.31 -0.19 -16.09
CA LEU A 33 10.72 -0.50 -16.39
C LEU A 33 10.92 -1.51 -17.52
N GLY A 34 9.84 -2.02 -18.08
CA GLY A 34 9.86 -3.04 -19.13
C GLY A 34 9.84 -4.48 -18.61
N PRO A 35 9.51 -5.45 -19.49
CA PRO A 35 9.35 -6.85 -19.13
C PRO A 35 10.64 -7.51 -18.64
N GLU A 36 11.81 -7.05 -19.08
CA GLU A 36 13.11 -7.57 -18.63
C GLU A 36 13.35 -7.26 -17.14
N ALA A 37 12.89 -6.09 -16.64
CA ALA A 37 12.98 -5.76 -15.23
C ALA A 37 12.09 -6.67 -14.39
N ALA A 38 10.87 -6.94 -14.86
CA ALA A 38 9.97 -7.90 -14.21
C ALA A 38 10.61 -9.30 -14.17
N SER A 39 11.15 -9.77 -15.29
CA SER A 39 11.83 -11.07 -15.38
C SER A 39 13.02 -11.18 -14.41
N ARG A 40 13.85 -10.13 -14.29
CA ARG A 40 14.97 -10.11 -13.34
C ARG A 40 14.51 -10.18 -11.88
N VAL A 41 13.53 -9.37 -11.49
CA VAL A 41 13.04 -9.32 -10.10
C VAL A 41 12.34 -10.64 -9.73
N PHE A 42 11.46 -11.14 -10.60
CA PHE A 42 10.73 -12.39 -10.36
C PHE A 42 11.66 -13.60 -10.40
N GLY A 43 12.65 -13.61 -11.29
CA GLY A 43 13.71 -14.63 -11.34
C GLY A 43 14.54 -14.64 -10.05
N ALA A 44 14.98 -13.47 -9.57
CA ALA A 44 15.74 -13.32 -8.33
C ALA A 44 14.95 -13.75 -7.07
N ALA A 45 13.62 -13.70 -7.13
CA ALA A 45 12.72 -14.18 -6.07
C ALA A 45 12.40 -15.68 -6.18
N GLY A 46 12.80 -16.35 -7.27
CA GLY A 46 12.35 -17.72 -7.59
C GLY A 46 10.86 -17.82 -7.92
N CYS A 47 10.30 -16.74 -8.50
CA CYS A 47 8.87 -16.59 -8.79
C CYS A 47 8.58 -16.36 -10.29
N ALA A 48 9.55 -16.62 -11.18
CA ALA A 48 9.42 -16.38 -12.63
C ALA A 48 8.13 -16.99 -13.26
N PRO A 49 7.68 -18.20 -12.89
CA PRO A 49 6.46 -18.77 -13.44
C PRO A 49 5.19 -17.94 -13.19
N LEU A 50 5.19 -17.07 -12.16
CA LEU A 50 4.04 -16.20 -11.84
C LEU A 50 3.88 -15.03 -12.81
N LEU A 51 4.85 -14.76 -13.68
CA LEU A 51 4.70 -13.79 -14.77
C LEU A 51 3.89 -14.36 -15.93
N GLU A 52 4.06 -15.65 -16.21
CA GLU A 52 3.31 -16.33 -17.28
C GLU A 52 1.92 -16.76 -16.81
N LYS A 53 1.82 -17.24 -15.55
CA LYS A 53 0.59 -17.67 -14.93
C LYS A 53 0.38 -16.95 -13.61
N PRO A 54 -0.21 -15.74 -13.63
CA PRO A 54 -0.52 -14.98 -12.41
C PRO A 54 -1.45 -15.76 -11.47
N PRO A 55 -1.27 -15.63 -10.15
CA PRO A 55 -2.10 -16.34 -9.20
C PRO A 55 -3.53 -15.80 -9.19
N GLU A 56 -4.52 -16.70 -9.24
CA GLU A 56 -5.95 -16.36 -9.21
C GLU A 56 -6.54 -16.46 -7.81
N GLU A 57 -5.93 -17.29 -6.94
CA GLU A 57 -6.35 -17.53 -5.57
C GLU A 57 -5.41 -16.92 -4.54
N MET A 58 -5.76 -17.07 -3.27
CA MET A 58 -4.89 -16.74 -2.15
C MET A 58 -3.58 -17.51 -2.22
N ILE A 59 -2.47 -16.83 -1.96
CA ILE A 59 -1.12 -17.37 -2.07
C ILE A 59 -0.41 -17.38 -0.71
N ASP A 60 0.65 -18.16 -0.60
CA ASP A 60 1.55 -18.14 0.55
C ASP A 60 2.17 -16.74 0.72
N GLU A 61 2.08 -16.16 1.91
CA GLU A 61 2.59 -14.82 2.24
C GLU A 61 4.09 -14.65 2.00
N ARG A 62 4.85 -15.76 1.99
CA ARG A 62 6.28 -15.74 1.67
C ARG A 62 6.57 -15.40 0.20
N VAL A 63 5.59 -15.58 -0.69
CA VAL A 63 5.76 -15.24 -2.11
C VAL A 63 5.92 -13.73 -2.30
N PRO A 64 4.96 -12.87 -1.91
CA PRO A 64 5.14 -11.43 -1.99
C PRO A 64 6.30 -10.93 -1.12
N ALA A 65 6.57 -11.53 0.04
CA ALA A 65 7.72 -11.17 0.87
C ALA A 65 9.04 -11.31 0.10
N ARG A 66 9.29 -12.48 -0.55
CA ARG A 66 10.47 -12.70 -1.39
C ARG A 66 10.53 -11.76 -2.60
N LEU A 67 9.40 -11.46 -3.20
CA LEU A 67 9.34 -10.55 -4.35
C LEU A 67 9.74 -9.12 -3.96
N PHE A 68 9.21 -8.61 -2.86
CA PHE A 68 9.63 -7.29 -2.37
C PHE A 68 11.09 -7.28 -1.91
N GLU A 69 11.59 -8.34 -1.27
CA GLU A 69 13.00 -8.45 -0.95
C GLU A 69 13.87 -8.44 -2.22
N ALA A 70 13.50 -9.23 -3.23
CA ALA A 70 14.20 -9.26 -4.52
C ALA A 70 14.16 -7.91 -5.23
N LEU A 71 13.05 -7.17 -5.13
CA LEU A 71 12.91 -5.83 -5.70
C LEU A 71 14.02 -4.89 -5.21
N TRP A 72 14.25 -4.81 -3.87
CA TRP A 72 15.31 -3.99 -3.29
C TRP A 72 16.72 -4.54 -3.49
N ARG A 73 16.85 -5.85 -3.70
CA ARG A 73 18.16 -6.47 -3.99
C ARG A 73 18.61 -6.26 -5.43
N THR A 74 17.66 -6.08 -6.37
CA THR A 74 17.95 -6.03 -7.82
C THR A 74 17.86 -4.63 -8.41
N LEU A 75 17.21 -3.69 -7.73
CA LEU A 75 17.04 -2.32 -8.22
C LEU A 75 17.60 -1.29 -7.23
N PRO A 76 18.02 -0.12 -7.71
CA PRO A 76 18.38 1.00 -6.83
C PRO A 76 17.21 1.39 -5.92
N ASP A 77 17.49 1.81 -4.67
CA ASP A 77 16.49 2.12 -3.65
C ASP A 77 15.37 3.03 -4.11
N ALA A 78 15.70 4.12 -4.80
CA ALA A 78 14.68 5.07 -5.29
C ALA A 78 13.74 4.42 -6.32
N THR A 79 14.28 3.57 -7.20
CA THR A 79 13.51 2.85 -8.21
C THR A 79 12.65 1.77 -7.57
N ALA A 80 13.21 0.99 -6.64
CA ALA A 80 12.48 -0.04 -5.90
C ALA A 80 11.31 0.56 -5.12
N ARG A 81 11.54 1.70 -4.44
CA ARG A 81 10.51 2.47 -3.74
C ARG A 81 9.40 2.88 -4.68
N TRP A 82 9.73 3.54 -5.79
CA TRP A 82 8.75 4.01 -6.77
C TRP A 82 7.90 2.87 -7.33
N ILE A 83 8.50 1.74 -7.69
CA ILE A 83 7.78 0.54 -8.16
C ILE A 83 6.87 -0.03 -7.06
N ALA A 84 7.34 -0.12 -5.82
CA ALA A 84 6.53 -0.63 -4.71
C ALA A 84 5.34 0.30 -4.40
N GLU A 85 5.53 1.61 -4.46
CA GLU A 85 4.46 2.60 -4.33
C GLU A 85 3.44 2.49 -5.47
N ASP A 86 3.91 2.34 -6.72
CA ASP A 86 3.01 2.15 -7.87
C ASP A 86 2.21 0.85 -7.74
N ALA A 87 2.85 -0.26 -7.38
CA ALA A 87 2.18 -1.53 -7.12
C ALA A 87 1.13 -1.39 -6.00
N GLY A 88 1.43 -0.62 -4.95
CA GLY A 88 0.49 -0.33 -3.86
C GLY A 88 -0.72 0.46 -4.32
N ARG A 89 -0.52 1.55 -5.08
CA ARG A 89 -1.60 2.35 -5.66
C ARG A 89 -2.51 1.51 -6.56
N ARG A 90 -1.92 0.70 -7.44
CA ARG A 90 -2.66 -0.23 -8.33
C ARG A 90 -3.45 -1.25 -7.53
N THR A 91 -2.88 -1.78 -6.44
CA THR A 91 -3.58 -2.71 -5.53
C THR A 91 -4.80 -2.04 -4.90
N GLY A 92 -4.65 -0.82 -4.37
CA GLY A 92 -5.75 -0.06 -3.80
C GLY A 92 -6.85 0.22 -4.83
N ALA A 93 -6.48 0.71 -6.01
CA ALA A 93 -7.41 0.95 -7.12
C ALA A 93 -8.15 -0.32 -7.56
N TYR A 94 -7.44 -1.46 -7.66
CA TYR A 94 -8.06 -2.75 -7.95
C TYR A 94 -9.09 -3.16 -6.89
N ILE A 95 -8.77 -2.99 -5.61
CA ILE A 95 -9.68 -3.31 -4.50
C ILE A 95 -10.94 -2.45 -4.61
N VAL A 96 -10.79 -1.14 -4.79
CA VAL A 96 -11.93 -0.22 -4.95
C VAL A 96 -12.79 -0.60 -6.15
N LYS A 97 -12.16 -0.92 -7.28
CA LYS A 97 -12.88 -1.24 -8.53
C LYS A 97 -13.61 -2.58 -8.43
N ASN A 98 -12.96 -3.63 -7.90
CA ASN A 98 -13.38 -5.01 -8.09
C ASN A 98 -13.87 -5.72 -6.82
N ARG A 99 -13.52 -5.21 -5.62
CA ARG A 99 -13.84 -5.88 -4.35
C ARG A 99 -14.86 -5.13 -3.50
N ILE A 100 -15.07 -3.84 -3.77
CA ILE A 100 -16.01 -3.03 -3.01
C ILE A 100 -17.30 -2.84 -3.84
N PRO A 101 -18.47 -3.29 -3.33
CA PRO A 101 -19.74 -3.11 -4.02
C PRO A 101 -20.04 -1.65 -4.34
N VAL A 102 -20.66 -1.39 -5.50
CA VAL A 102 -20.99 -0.02 -5.95
C VAL A 102 -21.84 0.71 -4.91
N VAL A 103 -22.79 0.02 -4.30
CA VAL A 103 -23.65 0.58 -3.23
C VAL A 103 -22.81 1.03 -2.03
N ALA A 104 -21.87 0.21 -1.57
CA ALA A 104 -20.99 0.56 -0.45
C ALA A 104 -20.12 1.79 -0.78
N LYS A 105 -19.59 1.88 -2.01
CA LYS A 105 -18.87 3.07 -2.49
C LYS A 105 -19.76 4.32 -2.46
N GLY A 106 -20.99 4.20 -2.94
CA GLY A 106 -21.97 5.30 -2.91
C GLY A 106 -22.28 5.77 -1.48
N VAL A 107 -22.53 4.84 -0.58
CA VAL A 107 -22.79 5.15 0.84
C VAL A 107 -21.59 5.88 1.48
N LEU A 108 -20.36 5.35 1.31
CA LEU A 108 -19.17 5.98 1.88
C LEU A 108 -18.96 7.41 1.37
N ARG A 109 -19.23 7.68 0.09
CA ARG A 109 -19.08 9.02 -0.51
C ARG A 109 -20.14 10.02 -0.05
N LEU A 110 -21.30 9.56 0.41
CA LEU A 110 -22.38 10.40 0.94
C LEU A 110 -22.23 10.69 2.43
N LEU A 111 -21.46 9.91 3.17
CA LEU A 111 -21.22 10.10 4.59
C LEU A 111 -20.27 11.29 4.85
N PRO A 112 -20.40 11.98 6.00
CA PRO A 112 -19.33 12.84 6.50
C PRO A 112 -18.01 12.10 6.55
N ARG A 113 -16.90 12.75 6.17
CA ARG A 113 -15.56 12.13 6.03
C ARG A 113 -15.13 11.34 7.27
N SER A 114 -15.36 11.89 8.47
CA SER A 114 -15.04 11.20 9.72
C SER A 114 -15.79 9.87 9.88
N LEU A 115 -17.06 9.82 9.50
CA LEU A 115 -17.84 8.57 9.53
C LEU A 115 -17.39 7.61 8.44
N ALA A 116 -17.19 8.08 7.20
CA ALA A 116 -16.67 7.26 6.11
C ALA A 116 -15.32 6.66 6.46
N ALA A 117 -14.39 7.45 7.03
CA ALA A 117 -13.10 6.98 7.51
C ALA A 117 -13.23 5.89 8.60
N ARG A 118 -14.13 6.07 9.57
CA ARG A 118 -14.39 5.06 10.61
C ARG A 118 -14.90 3.74 10.02
N PHE A 119 -15.86 3.79 9.10
CA PHE A 119 -16.40 2.60 8.44
C PHE A 119 -15.32 1.91 7.59
N LEU A 120 -14.54 2.68 6.84
CA LEU A 120 -13.44 2.11 6.04
C LEU A 120 -12.38 1.47 6.92
N THR A 121 -11.98 2.13 8.02
CA THR A 121 -11.01 1.57 8.99
C THR A 121 -11.50 0.25 9.56
N ALA A 122 -12.78 0.16 9.96
CA ALA A 122 -13.38 -1.07 10.46
C ALA A 122 -13.43 -2.16 9.37
N ALA A 123 -13.72 -1.79 8.12
CA ALA A 123 -13.72 -2.72 6.99
C ALA A 123 -12.30 -3.25 6.70
N ILE A 124 -11.27 -2.41 6.77
CA ILE A 124 -9.86 -2.82 6.62
C ILE A 124 -9.51 -3.86 7.69
N ALA A 125 -9.83 -3.61 8.96
CA ALA A 125 -9.59 -4.57 10.03
C ALA A 125 -10.27 -5.92 9.77
N ARG A 126 -11.53 -5.89 9.33
CA ARG A 126 -12.31 -7.12 9.04
C ARG A 126 -11.72 -7.94 7.90
N HIS A 127 -11.10 -7.29 6.92
CA HIS A 127 -10.52 -7.94 5.74
C HIS A 127 -8.99 -8.05 5.79
N ALA A 128 -8.38 -7.79 6.94
CA ALA A 128 -6.93 -7.75 7.11
C ALA A 128 -6.23 -9.06 6.73
N TRP A 129 -6.90 -10.19 6.87
CA TRP A 129 -6.40 -11.51 6.47
C TRP A 129 -5.96 -11.56 4.99
N THR A 130 -6.45 -10.65 4.14
CA THR A 130 -6.07 -10.59 2.73
C THR A 130 -4.68 -9.98 2.48
N PHE A 131 -4.11 -9.26 3.45
CA PHE A 131 -2.81 -8.60 3.33
C PHE A 131 -1.90 -8.78 4.54
N ALA A 132 -2.45 -9.10 5.71
CA ALA A 132 -1.69 -9.34 6.94
C ALA A 132 -1.25 -10.81 7.10
N GLY A 133 -1.84 -11.73 6.32
CA GLY A 133 -1.46 -13.15 6.35
C GLY A 133 -1.54 -13.76 7.75
N SER A 134 -0.41 -14.27 8.23
CA SER A 134 -0.26 -14.79 9.61
C SER A 134 -0.12 -13.69 10.67
N GLY A 135 0.13 -12.45 10.26
CA GLY A 135 0.24 -11.30 11.16
C GLY A 135 -1.12 -10.88 11.72
N ALA A 136 -1.09 -10.26 12.89
CA ALA A 136 -2.29 -9.74 13.53
C ALA A 136 -2.51 -8.26 13.15
N CYS A 137 -3.66 -7.95 12.54
CA CYS A 137 -4.01 -6.58 12.20
C CYS A 137 -5.04 -6.01 13.17
N ARG A 138 -4.75 -4.80 13.64
CA ARG A 138 -5.64 -3.99 14.44
C ARG A 138 -5.86 -2.65 13.76
N ALA A 139 -7.09 -2.20 13.68
CA ALA A 139 -7.40 -0.88 13.13
C ALA A 139 -8.27 -0.09 14.11
N LEU A 140 -7.82 1.12 14.42
CA LEU A 140 -8.43 2.03 15.39
C LEU A 140 -8.96 3.24 14.63
N PRO A 141 -10.29 3.39 14.55
CA PRO A 141 -10.87 4.61 13.98
C PRO A 141 -10.55 5.82 14.85
N GLY A 142 -10.20 6.93 14.23
CA GLY A 142 -9.85 8.18 14.92
C GLY A 142 -9.37 9.24 13.93
N GLU A 143 -8.82 10.33 14.47
CA GLU A 143 -8.14 11.39 13.73
C GLU A 143 -6.79 11.67 14.40
N PRO A 144 -5.70 11.03 13.88
CA PRO A 144 -5.63 10.13 12.72
C PRO A 144 -6.27 8.75 12.97
N ALA A 145 -6.73 8.07 11.91
CA ALA A 145 -7.05 6.65 11.98
C ALA A 145 -5.73 5.85 12.00
N VAL A 146 -5.70 4.75 12.79
CA VAL A 146 -4.48 3.96 12.98
C VAL A 146 -4.70 2.53 12.51
N ILE A 147 -3.75 2.01 11.72
CA ILE A 147 -3.70 0.61 11.30
C ILE A 147 -2.37 0.04 11.80
N GLU A 148 -2.42 -1.05 12.56
CA GLU A 148 -1.26 -1.75 13.09
C GLU A 148 -1.26 -3.19 12.59
N ILE A 149 -0.09 -3.67 12.16
CA ILE A 149 0.11 -5.06 11.74
C ILE A 149 1.29 -5.61 12.56
N ALA A 150 0.98 -6.44 13.55
CA ALA A 150 2.00 -7.19 14.28
C ALA A 150 2.47 -8.37 13.43
N ASP A 151 3.73 -8.73 13.57
CA ASP A 151 4.36 -9.82 12.81
C ASP A 151 4.07 -9.74 11.30
N ASN A 152 4.13 -8.52 10.74
CA ASN A 152 3.81 -8.26 9.35
C ASN A 152 4.66 -9.12 8.40
N PRO A 153 4.09 -10.07 7.63
CA PRO A 153 4.85 -10.96 6.76
C PRO A 153 5.38 -10.25 5.50
N ILE A 154 4.76 -9.13 5.11
CA ILE A 154 5.11 -8.39 3.88
C ILE A 154 5.81 -7.07 4.27
N VAL A 155 6.93 -7.17 4.98
CA VAL A 155 7.73 -5.99 5.34
C VAL A 155 8.70 -5.61 4.21
N MET A 156 8.87 -4.31 4.03
CA MET A 156 9.83 -3.72 3.10
C MET A 156 10.31 -2.37 3.65
N PRO A 157 11.36 -1.74 3.09
CA PRO A 157 11.78 -0.41 3.52
C PRO A 157 10.61 0.58 3.56
N ALA A 158 10.39 1.19 4.73
CA ALA A 158 9.28 2.10 5.03
C ALA A 158 7.87 1.53 4.78
N CYS A 159 7.69 0.24 4.51
CA CYS A 159 6.41 -0.39 4.15
C CYS A 159 5.60 0.39 3.11
N VAL A 160 6.30 0.93 2.10
CA VAL A 160 5.74 1.89 1.13
C VAL A 160 4.55 1.33 0.33
N TRP A 161 4.55 0.03 0.05
CA TRP A 161 3.42 -0.62 -0.60
C TRP A 161 2.13 -0.50 0.24
N HIS A 162 2.20 -0.80 1.55
CA HIS A 162 1.04 -0.66 2.45
C HIS A 162 0.57 0.80 2.53
N GLN A 163 1.51 1.75 2.67
CA GLN A 163 1.16 3.17 2.67
C GLN A 163 0.38 3.56 1.41
N ALA A 164 0.87 3.14 0.24
CA ALA A 164 0.25 3.45 -1.04
C ALA A 164 -1.13 2.78 -1.20
N VAL A 165 -1.30 1.53 -0.71
CA VAL A 165 -2.61 0.86 -0.67
C VAL A 165 -3.60 1.65 0.18
N PHE A 166 -3.23 2.02 1.41
CA PHE A 166 -4.12 2.76 2.30
C PHE A 166 -4.41 4.16 1.76
N THR A 167 -3.41 4.87 1.21
CA THR A 167 -3.61 6.17 0.56
C THR A 167 -4.65 6.07 -0.56
N ALA A 168 -4.55 5.06 -1.43
CA ALA A 168 -5.50 4.85 -2.52
C ALA A 168 -6.91 4.52 -2.01
N LEU A 169 -7.04 3.63 -1.00
CA LEU A 169 -8.33 3.25 -0.44
C LEU A 169 -9.05 4.46 0.20
N PHE A 170 -8.35 5.22 1.05
CA PHE A 170 -8.96 6.37 1.71
C PHE A 170 -9.22 7.51 0.73
N GLY A 171 -8.31 7.78 -0.21
CA GLY A 171 -8.49 8.81 -1.24
C GLY A 171 -9.72 8.57 -2.10
N GLU A 172 -9.89 7.34 -2.59
CA GLU A 172 -11.00 6.97 -3.49
C GLU A 172 -12.36 6.87 -2.79
N LEU A 173 -12.39 6.44 -1.52
CA LEU A 173 -13.63 6.12 -0.82
C LEU A 173 -14.09 7.20 0.16
N VAL A 174 -13.16 7.93 0.75
CA VAL A 174 -13.45 9.01 1.73
C VAL A 174 -13.26 10.38 1.09
N GLY A 175 -12.27 10.48 0.18
CA GLY A 175 -11.90 11.75 -0.45
C GLY A 175 -11.11 12.68 0.46
N GLY A 176 -10.71 13.84 -0.09
CA GLY A 176 -9.80 14.78 0.58
C GLY A 176 -8.32 14.46 0.29
N ASP A 177 -7.44 15.25 0.90
CA ASP A 177 -6.00 15.02 0.83
C ASP A 177 -5.60 14.01 1.90
N VAL A 178 -5.22 12.81 1.48
CA VAL A 178 -4.87 11.69 2.35
C VAL A 178 -3.36 11.59 2.52
N THR A 179 -2.91 11.61 3.75
CA THR A 179 -1.52 11.33 4.12
C THR A 179 -1.46 10.09 5.00
N VAL A 180 -0.65 9.11 4.60
CA VAL A 180 -0.38 7.91 5.40
C VAL A 180 1.07 7.97 5.88
N ARG A 181 1.28 8.00 7.20
CA ARG A 181 2.60 7.99 7.83
C ARG A 181 2.87 6.63 8.45
N HIS A 182 4.02 6.06 8.14
CA HIS A 182 4.52 4.82 8.74
C HIS A 182 5.59 5.16 9.78
N ASN A 183 5.27 5.05 11.05
CA ASN A 183 6.11 5.52 12.18
C ASN A 183 6.73 4.38 13.00
N GLN A 184 6.27 3.14 12.84
CA GLN A 184 6.88 1.95 13.46
C GLN A 184 6.93 0.82 12.45
N CYS A 185 8.00 0.03 12.46
CA CYS A 185 8.21 -1.05 11.50
C CYS A 185 8.80 -2.30 12.14
N CYS A 186 8.19 -3.46 11.91
CA CYS A 186 8.73 -4.75 12.35
C CYS A 186 10.14 -5.00 11.78
N ARG A 187 10.44 -4.51 10.59
CA ARG A 187 11.77 -4.61 9.98
C ARG A 187 12.88 -3.92 10.78
N THR A 188 12.55 -2.88 11.54
CA THR A 188 13.49 -2.12 12.38
C THR A 188 13.40 -2.48 13.86
N GLY A 189 12.75 -3.60 14.19
CA GLY A 189 12.67 -4.13 15.54
C GLY A 189 11.47 -3.66 16.37
N ALA A 190 10.52 -2.92 15.77
CA ALA A 190 9.27 -2.61 16.43
C ALA A 190 8.34 -3.86 16.45
N GLU A 191 7.46 -3.97 17.45
CA GLU A 191 6.49 -5.05 17.55
C GLU A 191 5.45 -5.02 16.42
N THR A 192 5.14 -3.83 15.91
CA THR A 192 4.14 -3.63 14.86
C THR A 192 4.64 -2.72 13.74
N CYS A 193 4.11 -2.92 12.54
CA CYS A 193 4.10 -1.89 11.50
C CYS A 193 2.89 -1.00 11.74
N ARG A 194 3.12 0.29 12.11
CA ARG A 194 2.07 1.24 12.46
C ARG A 194 1.92 2.32 11.39
N PHE A 195 0.69 2.47 10.91
CA PHE A 195 0.31 3.44 9.88
C PHE A 195 -0.73 4.41 10.46
N GLU A 196 -0.47 5.70 10.32
CA GLU A 196 -1.40 6.77 10.71
C GLU A 196 -1.95 7.44 9.46
N VAL A 197 -3.27 7.42 9.33
CA VAL A 197 -4.00 7.97 8.19
C VAL A 197 -4.64 9.28 8.61
N THR A 198 -4.17 10.38 8.04
CA THR A 198 -4.74 11.72 8.21
C THR A 198 -5.46 12.13 6.93
N ILE A 199 -6.66 12.69 7.07
CA ILE A 199 -7.49 13.15 5.94
C ILE A 199 -7.81 14.61 6.17
N THR A 200 -7.29 15.48 5.30
CA THR A 200 -7.62 16.91 5.33
C THR A 200 -8.61 17.25 4.23
N PRO A 201 -9.40 18.35 4.38
CA PRO A 201 -10.19 18.86 3.26
C PRO A 201 -9.28 19.10 2.05
N ALA A 202 -9.71 18.67 0.86
CA ALA A 202 -8.98 19.01 -0.36
C ALA A 202 -8.83 20.53 -0.43
N HIS A 203 -7.60 21.04 -0.63
CA HIS A 203 -7.39 22.46 -0.87
C HIS A 203 -8.16 22.86 -2.12
N ALA A 204 -9.12 23.77 -1.97
CA ALA A 204 -9.72 24.46 -3.11
C ALA A 204 -8.54 25.10 -3.86
N THR A 205 -8.27 24.62 -5.08
CA THR A 205 -7.27 25.23 -5.94
C THR A 205 -7.61 26.70 -6.04
N SER A 206 -6.76 27.56 -5.47
CA SER A 206 -6.94 29.02 -5.52
C SER A 206 -7.11 29.39 -6.98
N ALA A 207 -8.32 29.79 -7.35
CA ALA A 207 -8.63 30.31 -8.67
C ALA A 207 -7.59 31.39 -9.00
N ALA A 208 -6.94 31.23 -10.14
CA ALA A 208 -5.93 32.12 -10.66
C ALA A 208 -6.34 33.59 -10.42
N GLN A 209 -5.48 34.35 -9.75
CA GLN A 209 -5.64 35.79 -9.64
C GLN A 209 -5.66 36.34 -11.06
N PRO A 210 -6.64 37.17 -11.42
CA PRO A 210 -6.65 37.83 -12.74
C PRO A 210 -5.42 38.75 -12.79
N SER A 211 -4.56 38.47 -13.77
CA SER A 211 -3.42 39.33 -14.13
C SER A 211 -3.91 40.76 -14.33
N THR A 212 -3.56 41.66 -13.43
CA THR A 212 -3.72 43.11 -13.61
C THR A 212 -2.81 43.54 -14.75
N ARG A 213 -3.44 43.76 -15.89
CA ARG A 213 -2.85 44.32 -17.10
C ARG A 213 -2.35 45.73 -16.75
N ALA A 214 -1.05 45.89 -16.67
CA ALA A 214 -0.41 47.19 -16.58
C ALA A 214 -0.64 47.94 -17.89
N THR A 215 -1.35 49.05 -17.86
CA THR A 215 -1.48 50.03 -18.92
C THR A 215 -0.15 50.78 -19.07
N PRO A 216 0.40 50.89 -20.31
CA PRO A 216 1.55 51.76 -20.52
C PRO A 216 1.06 53.22 -20.58
N SER A 217 1.51 54.04 -19.63
CA SER A 217 1.35 55.46 -19.68
C SER A 217 2.20 56.04 -20.81
N GLY A 218 1.54 56.57 -21.81
CA GLY A 218 2.19 57.40 -22.83
C GLY A 218 2.69 58.70 -22.22
N THR A 219 3.92 59.04 -22.54
CA THR A 219 4.49 60.41 -22.35
C THR A 219 4.73 60.99 -23.70
N SER A 220 3.95 62.03 -24.00
CA SER A 220 4.24 62.99 -25.07
C SER A 220 5.17 64.07 -24.53
N ALA A 221 6.22 64.42 -25.24
CA ALA A 221 6.80 65.70 -25.48
C ALA A 221 8.08 65.58 -26.30
#